data_a994c8bfdc19c86ca0aa917a6b0472f9
#
_entry.id   a994c8bfdc19c86ca0aa917a6b0472f9
#
_cell.length_a   1.000
_cell.length_b   1.000
_cell.length_c   1.000
_cell.angle_alpha   90.00
_cell.angle_beta   90.00
_cell.angle_gamma   90.00
#
_symmetry.space_group_name_H-M   'P 1'
#
loop_
_entity.id
_entity.type
_entity.pdbx_description
1 polymer ?
#
loop_
_entity_poly.entity_id
_entity_poly.type
_entity_poly.pdbx_seq_one_letter_code
_entity_poly.pdbx_strand_id
1 'polypeptide(L)'
;MAWFFTDENITSDTYVISGENARHISKSLRMKKGEELTLVTPDNTQCECVLTEITAEYSAVKITEKRPCENEPDVFVTLYQALPKGDKMDYIVQKCVELGISRIVPMLSARCVSRPDAKSIKKKCERWQKIALQAAMQLSLIHISEPT
;
A
#
# COMPACT_ATOMS: atom_id res chain seq x y z
N MET A 1 11.53 -8.51 7.08
CA MET A 1 10.51 -7.89 7.96
C MET A 1 9.31 -7.53 7.12
N ALA A 2 8.10 -7.83 7.55
CA ALA A 2 6.87 -7.53 6.81
C ALA A 2 6.37 -6.12 7.15
N TRP A 3 5.90 -5.39 6.14
CA TRP A 3 5.38 -4.03 6.28
C TRP A 3 3.91 -4.00 5.92
N PHE A 4 3.12 -3.26 6.71
CA PHE A 4 1.69 -3.07 6.47
C PHE A 4 1.30 -1.61 6.72
N PHE A 5 0.34 -1.13 5.97
CA PHE A 5 -0.25 0.19 6.17
C PHE A 5 -1.54 0.06 6.99
N THR A 6 -1.74 1.01 7.89
CA THR A 6 -2.97 1.12 8.67
C THR A 6 -3.86 2.21 8.11
N ASP A 7 -5.18 2.06 8.28
CA ASP A 7 -6.16 3.05 7.84
C ASP A 7 -6.32 4.20 8.85
N GLU A 8 -5.77 4.03 10.05
CA GLU A 8 -5.88 5.00 11.15
C GLU A 8 -4.56 5.14 11.91
N ASN A 9 -4.42 6.26 12.61
CA ASN A 9 -3.26 6.52 13.46
C ASN A 9 -3.31 5.70 14.74
N ILE A 10 -2.16 5.18 15.16
CA ILE A 10 -2.04 4.33 16.34
C ILE A 10 -1.63 5.18 17.54
N THR A 11 -2.54 5.34 18.50
CA THR A 11 -2.30 6.12 19.73
C THR A 11 -1.93 5.25 20.93
N SER A 12 -2.26 3.97 20.91
CA SER A 12 -2.00 3.01 21.99
C SER A 12 -0.74 2.16 21.75
N ASP A 13 -0.33 1.42 22.78
CA ASP A 13 0.79 0.48 22.69
C ASP A 13 0.39 -0.87 22.08
N THR A 14 -0.88 -1.05 21.76
CA THR A 14 -1.41 -2.23 21.10
C THR A 14 -2.29 -1.83 19.93
N TYR A 15 -2.31 -2.65 18.88
CA TYR A 15 -3.16 -2.43 17.73
C TYR A 15 -3.71 -3.76 17.20
N VAL A 16 -4.93 -3.72 16.66
CA VAL A 16 -5.59 -4.89 16.05
C VAL A 16 -5.64 -4.70 14.55
N ILE A 17 -4.93 -5.57 13.84
CA ILE A 17 -4.93 -5.61 12.37
C ILE A 17 -6.09 -6.49 11.95
N SER A 18 -6.96 -5.99 11.08
CA SER A 18 -8.12 -6.70 10.54
C SER A 18 -8.13 -6.74 9.01
N GLY A 19 -9.13 -7.36 8.42
CA GLY A 19 -9.36 -7.34 6.98
C GLY A 19 -8.30 -8.08 6.16
N GLU A 20 -7.91 -7.47 5.03
CA GLU A 20 -6.96 -8.07 4.09
C GLU A 20 -5.57 -8.27 4.71
N ASN A 21 -5.11 -7.32 5.53
CA ASN A 21 -3.82 -7.40 6.19
C ASN A 21 -3.74 -8.59 7.18
N ALA A 22 -4.79 -8.84 7.96
CA ALA A 22 -4.84 -9.98 8.86
C ALA A 22 -4.81 -11.31 8.09
N ARG A 23 -5.53 -11.39 6.97
CA ARG A 23 -5.50 -12.57 6.10
C ARG A 23 -4.13 -12.77 5.45
N HIS A 24 -3.46 -11.69 5.09
CA HIS A 24 -2.12 -11.74 4.52
C HIS A 24 -1.11 -12.27 5.54
N ILE A 25 -1.17 -11.79 6.78
CA ILE A 25 -0.34 -12.25 7.89
C ILE A 25 -0.55 -13.74 8.15
N SER A 26 -1.80 -14.18 8.29
CA SER A 26 -2.11 -15.55 8.70
C SER A 26 -1.99 -16.57 7.57
N LYS A 27 -2.44 -16.25 6.35
CA LYS A 27 -2.52 -17.22 5.24
C LYS A 27 -1.37 -17.15 4.26
N SER A 28 -0.95 -15.94 3.88
CA SER A 28 0.10 -15.76 2.87
C SER A 28 1.48 -15.82 3.49
N LEU A 29 1.74 -15.02 4.50
CA LEU A 29 3.04 -14.97 5.18
C LEU A 29 3.18 -16.06 6.25
N ARG A 30 2.05 -16.60 6.75
CA ARG A 30 2.00 -17.63 7.80
C ARG A 30 2.85 -17.26 9.02
N MET A 31 2.78 -15.98 9.39
CA MET A 31 3.52 -15.45 10.53
C MET A 31 3.06 -16.08 11.84
N LYS A 32 3.96 -16.11 12.82
CA LYS A 32 3.72 -16.70 14.13
C LYS A 32 3.73 -15.64 15.22
N LYS A 33 3.10 -15.95 16.35
CA LYS A 33 3.20 -15.15 17.57
C LYS A 33 4.67 -14.96 17.96
N GLY A 34 5.05 -13.74 18.27
CA GLY A 34 6.42 -13.34 18.60
C GLY A 34 7.25 -12.87 17.42
N GLU A 35 6.76 -13.01 16.19
CA GLU A 35 7.44 -12.43 15.03
C GLU A 35 7.20 -10.93 14.94
N GLU A 36 8.19 -10.23 14.36
CA GLU A 36 8.18 -8.79 14.21
C GLU A 36 7.61 -8.37 12.85
N LEU A 37 6.90 -7.26 12.85
CA LEU A 37 6.43 -6.58 11.66
C LEU A 37 6.45 -5.06 11.88
N THR A 38 6.36 -4.33 10.80
CA THR A 38 6.30 -2.86 10.82
C THR A 38 4.93 -2.41 10.35
N LEU A 39 4.28 -1.54 11.12
CA LEU A 39 3.09 -0.81 10.72
C LEU A 39 3.45 0.62 10.35
N VAL A 40 2.83 1.13 9.30
CA VAL A 40 2.95 2.53 8.89
C VAL A 40 1.58 3.17 8.95
N THR A 41 1.49 4.26 9.66
CA THR A 41 0.25 5.01 9.88
C THR A 41 0.08 6.13 8.85
N PRO A 42 -1.15 6.65 8.64
CA PRO A 42 -1.40 7.73 7.69
C PRO A 42 -0.63 9.03 7.96
N ASP A 43 -0.21 9.26 9.20
CA ASP A 43 0.66 10.40 9.59
C ASP A 43 2.16 10.13 9.41
N ASN A 44 2.52 9.11 8.62
CA ASN A 44 3.91 8.72 8.34
C ASN A 44 4.72 8.33 9.59
N THR A 45 4.06 7.73 10.57
CA THR A 45 4.74 7.14 11.72
C THR A 45 4.99 5.66 11.45
N GLN A 46 6.22 5.24 11.56
CA GLN A 46 6.65 3.84 11.52
C GLN A 46 6.56 3.26 12.93
N CYS A 47 5.79 2.19 13.09
CA CYS A 47 5.64 1.46 14.33
C CYS A 47 6.24 0.08 14.20
N GLU A 48 7.31 -0.19 14.93
CA GLU A 48 7.84 -1.56 15.07
C GLU A 48 6.94 -2.33 16.03
N CYS A 49 6.55 -3.53 15.64
CA CYS A 49 5.54 -4.30 16.36
C CYS A 49 5.92 -5.77 16.48
N VAL A 50 5.45 -6.39 17.55
CA VAL A 50 5.53 -7.84 17.76
C VAL A 50 4.13 -8.43 17.77
N LEU A 51 3.92 -9.51 17.02
CA LEU A 51 2.66 -10.26 16.98
C LEU A 51 2.40 -10.94 18.33
N THR A 52 1.30 -10.60 18.96
CA THR A 52 0.86 -11.17 20.24
C THR A 52 -0.22 -12.22 20.08
N GLU A 53 -1.08 -12.06 19.07
CA GLU A 53 -2.16 -13.00 18.75
C GLU A 53 -2.41 -13.03 17.24
N ILE A 54 -2.75 -14.19 16.72
CA ILE A 54 -3.09 -14.39 15.31
C ILE A 54 -4.31 -15.28 15.22
N THR A 55 -5.35 -14.79 14.56
CA THR A 55 -6.56 -15.54 14.24
C THR A 55 -6.83 -15.52 12.73
N ALA A 56 -7.90 -16.15 12.28
CA ALA A 56 -8.31 -16.11 10.89
C ALA A 56 -8.89 -14.75 10.46
N GLU A 57 -9.35 -13.94 11.42
CA GLU A 57 -10.08 -12.70 11.18
C GLU A 57 -9.27 -11.45 11.57
N TYR A 58 -8.41 -11.56 12.58
CA TYR A 58 -7.58 -10.46 13.07
C TYR A 58 -6.22 -10.95 13.57
N SER A 59 -5.30 -10.01 13.68
CA SER A 59 -4.00 -10.20 14.35
C SER A 59 -3.77 -9.04 15.31
N ALA A 60 -3.39 -9.35 16.54
CA ALA A 60 -3.04 -8.34 17.53
C ALA A 60 -1.53 -8.15 17.59
N VAL A 61 -1.10 -6.91 17.71
CA VAL A 61 0.31 -6.55 17.85
C VAL A 61 0.54 -5.66 19.06
N LYS A 62 1.73 -5.77 19.63
CA LYS A 62 2.25 -4.84 20.62
C LYS A 62 3.30 -3.97 19.94
N ILE A 63 3.19 -2.66 20.11
CA ILE A 63 4.13 -1.69 19.56
C ILE A 63 5.34 -1.61 20.50
N THR A 64 6.52 -1.78 19.93
CA THR A 64 7.79 -1.71 20.66
C THR A 64 8.49 -0.39 20.48
N GLU A 65 8.36 0.22 19.30
CA GLU A 65 8.98 1.50 18.98
C GLU A 65 8.10 2.29 18.00
N LYS A 66 8.09 3.61 18.12
CA LYS A 66 7.49 4.53 17.16
C LYS A 66 8.53 5.54 16.70
N ARG A 67 8.66 5.75 15.40
CA ARG A 67 9.57 6.75 14.84
C ARG A 67 8.95 7.38 13.59
N PRO A 68 9.31 8.62 13.25
CA PRO A 68 8.95 9.18 11.95
C PRO A 68 9.52 8.32 10.83
N CYS A 69 8.80 8.22 9.73
CA CYS A 69 9.31 7.46 8.60
C CYS A 69 10.34 8.27 7.81
N GLU A 70 11.56 7.78 7.77
CA GLU A 70 12.71 8.45 7.11
C GLU A 70 12.81 8.13 5.60
N ASN A 71 11.95 7.25 5.08
CA ASN A 71 12.07 6.73 3.71
C ASN A 71 11.24 7.50 2.67
N GLU A 72 10.81 8.73 2.97
CA GLU A 72 10.13 9.56 1.98
C GLU A 72 11.16 10.17 1.00
N PRO A 73 10.88 10.09 -0.31
CA PRO A 73 11.70 10.82 -1.27
C PRO A 73 11.54 12.34 -1.04
N ASP A 74 12.65 13.06 -1.05
CA ASP A 74 12.69 14.52 -0.88
C ASP A 74 11.96 15.30 -1.98
N VAL A 75 11.56 14.62 -3.06
CA VAL A 75 10.90 15.21 -4.21
C VAL A 75 9.57 14.55 -4.50
N PHE A 76 8.50 15.35 -4.54
CA PHE A 76 7.18 14.88 -4.94
C PHE A 76 7.06 14.82 -6.46
N VAL A 77 6.99 13.61 -7.01
CA VAL A 77 6.90 13.37 -8.46
C VAL A 77 5.52 12.86 -8.84
N THR A 78 4.86 13.55 -9.77
CA THR A 78 3.58 13.11 -10.35
C THR A 78 3.78 12.64 -11.79
N LEU A 79 3.38 11.40 -12.08
CA LEU A 79 3.33 10.86 -13.43
C LEU A 79 1.92 11.02 -14.01
N TYR A 80 1.78 11.74 -15.10
CA TYR A 80 0.57 11.77 -15.94
C TYR A 80 0.71 10.72 -17.04
N GLN A 81 -0.02 9.62 -16.91
CA GLN A 81 0.12 8.46 -17.80
C GLN A 81 -1.10 8.31 -18.70
N ALA A 82 -0.91 8.43 -20.03
CA ALA A 82 -1.94 8.07 -20.98
C ALA A 82 -2.26 6.57 -20.90
N LEU A 83 -3.55 6.22 -20.92
CA LEU A 83 -3.97 4.82 -20.78
C LEU A 83 -3.41 3.96 -21.92
N PRO A 84 -2.54 2.99 -21.61
CA PRO A 84 -2.02 2.06 -22.60
C PRO A 84 -3.05 0.98 -22.94
N LYS A 85 -2.84 0.27 -24.03
CA LYS A 85 -3.65 -0.90 -24.42
C LYS A 85 -3.35 -2.09 -23.50
N GLY A 86 -4.40 -2.83 -23.11
CA GLY A 86 -4.28 -4.05 -22.30
C GLY A 86 -3.89 -3.78 -20.86
N ASP A 87 -3.11 -4.69 -20.27
CA ASP A 87 -2.73 -4.68 -18.85
C ASP A 87 -1.39 -3.96 -18.57
N LYS A 88 -0.87 -3.23 -19.54
CA LYS A 88 0.41 -2.52 -19.39
C LYS A 88 0.40 -1.49 -18.25
N MET A 89 -0.78 -0.95 -17.93
CA MET A 89 -0.92 0.00 -16.83
C MET A 89 -0.60 -0.62 -15.47
N ASP A 90 -0.91 -1.89 -15.28
CA ASP A 90 -0.60 -2.63 -14.05
C ASP A 90 0.92 -2.66 -13.80
N TYR A 91 1.67 -2.97 -14.85
CA TYR A 91 3.14 -2.97 -14.81
C TYR A 91 3.71 -1.55 -14.58
N ILE A 92 3.14 -0.54 -15.24
CA ILE A 92 3.56 0.86 -15.06
C ILE A 92 3.35 1.29 -13.61
N VAL A 93 2.17 1.03 -13.04
CA VAL A 93 1.87 1.37 -11.64
C VAL A 93 2.86 0.69 -10.70
N GLN A 94 3.06 -0.60 -10.85
CA GLN A 94 4.01 -1.34 -10.01
C GLN A 94 5.41 -0.74 -10.08
N LYS A 95 5.95 -0.53 -11.27
CA LYS A 95 7.31 -0.02 -11.46
C LYS A 95 7.47 1.43 -11.04
N CYS A 96 6.46 2.25 -11.24
CA CYS A 96 6.49 3.64 -10.78
C CYS A 96 6.52 3.74 -9.25
N VAL A 97 5.74 2.91 -8.56
CA VAL A 97 5.80 2.83 -7.09
C VAL A 97 7.16 2.33 -6.63
N GLU A 98 7.71 1.31 -7.27
CA GLU A 98 9.07 0.81 -6.99
C GLU A 98 10.16 1.88 -7.17
N LEU A 99 9.96 2.84 -8.07
CA LEU A 99 10.86 3.97 -8.32
C LEU A 99 10.60 5.18 -7.41
N GLY A 100 9.61 5.11 -6.51
CA GLY A 100 9.30 6.21 -5.59
C GLY A 100 8.45 7.33 -6.19
N ILE A 101 7.69 7.06 -7.27
CA ILE A 101 6.72 8.02 -7.82
C ILE A 101 5.64 8.29 -6.78
N SER A 102 5.42 9.57 -6.46
CA SER A 102 4.50 9.97 -5.40
C SER A 102 3.04 9.94 -5.83
N ARG A 103 2.76 10.16 -7.12
CA ARG A 103 1.39 10.17 -7.66
C ARG A 103 1.38 9.67 -9.10
N ILE A 104 0.36 8.87 -9.44
CA ILE A 104 0.08 8.47 -10.82
C ILE A 104 -1.33 8.93 -11.18
N VAL A 105 -1.44 9.71 -12.26
CA VAL A 105 -2.71 10.23 -12.79
C VAL A 105 -2.97 9.59 -14.15
N PRO A 106 -3.89 8.62 -14.23
CA PRO A 106 -4.32 8.06 -15.51
C PRO A 106 -5.06 9.13 -16.33
N MET A 107 -4.71 9.26 -17.60
CA MET A 107 -5.36 10.23 -18.49
C MET A 107 -5.78 9.61 -19.82
N LEU A 108 -6.83 10.16 -20.41
CA LEU A 108 -7.26 9.85 -21.77
C LEU A 108 -6.67 10.86 -22.75
N SER A 109 -5.80 10.38 -23.63
CA SER A 109 -5.28 11.20 -24.73
C SER A 109 -6.09 10.96 -26.02
N ALA A 110 -5.96 11.85 -27.00
CA ALA A 110 -6.63 11.71 -28.30
C ALA A 110 -6.26 10.40 -29.02
N ARG A 111 -5.08 9.86 -28.74
CA ARG A 111 -4.54 8.63 -29.34
C ARG A 111 -4.77 7.36 -28.50
N CYS A 112 -5.46 7.46 -27.36
CA CYS A 112 -5.77 6.26 -26.56
C CYS A 112 -6.73 5.36 -27.32
N VAL A 113 -6.31 4.11 -27.52
CA VAL A 113 -7.16 3.04 -28.12
C VAL A 113 -8.18 2.55 -27.09
N SER A 114 -7.79 2.44 -25.84
CA SER A 114 -8.68 2.03 -24.75
C SER A 114 -9.39 3.26 -24.18
N ARG A 115 -10.71 3.30 -24.30
CA ARG A 115 -11.57 4.36 -23.75
C ARG A 115 -12.64 3.74 -22.86
N PRO A 116 -12.29 3.36 -21.62
CA PRO A 116 -13.24 2.77 -20.69
C PRO A 116 -14.32 3.80 -20.30
N ASP A 117 -15.54 3.33 -20.09
CA ASP A 117 -16.61 4.11 -19.49
C ASP A 117 -16.32 4.42 -18.00
N ALA A 118 -17.13 5.31 -17.40
CA ALA A 118 -16.93 5.75 -16.02
C ALA A 118 -16.93 4.58 -14.99
N LYS A 119 -17.75 3.54 -15.23
CA LYS A 119 -17.83 2.38 -14.35
C LYS A 119 -16.58 1.49 -14.49
N SER A 120 -16.11 1.30 -15.70
CA SER A 120 -14.89 0.51 -15.98
C SER A 120 -13.65 1.21 -15.47
N ILE A 121 -13.55 2.54 -15.60
CA ILE A 121 -12.38 3.28 -15.10
C ILE A 121 -12.31 3.23 -13.58
N LYS A 122 -13.42 3.32 -12.87
CA LYS A 122 -13.46 3.18 -11.42
C LYS A 122 -12.91 1.85 -10.96
N LYS A 123 -13.36 0.73 -11.56
CA LYS A 123 -12.84 -0.61 -11.26
C LYS A 123 -11.35 -0.75 -11.56
N LYS A 124 -10.87 -0.13 -12.65
CA LYS A 124 -9.45 -0.13 -13.00
C LYS A 124 -8.63 0.66 -11.98
N CYS A 125 -9.11 1.82 -11.53
CA CYS A 125 -8.45 2.60 -10.50
C CYS A 125 -8.36 1.83 -9.17
N GLU A 126 -9.42 1.17 -8.74
CA GLU A 126 -9.41 0.30 -7.56
C GLU A 126 -8.37 -0.82 -7.68
N ARG A 127 -8.25 -1.44 -8.87
CA ARG A 127 -7.23 -2.45 -9.15
C ARG A 127 -5.82 -1.88 -9.07
N TRP A 128 -5.57 -0.73 -9.71
CA TRP A 128 -4.26 -0.08 -9.70
C TRP A 128 -3.87 0.39 -8.30
N GLN A 129 -4.83 0.84 -7.50
CA GLN A 129 -4.59 1.18 -6.09
C GLN A 129 -4.11 -0.03 -5.28
N LYS A 130 -4.71 -1.20 -5.49
CA LYS A 130 -4.26 -2.45 -4.86
C LYS A 130 -2.85 -2.84 -5.29
N ILE A 131 -2.53 -2.72 -6.57
CA ILE A 131 -1.18 -3.01 -7.10
C ILE A 131 -0.16 -2.06 -6.49
N ALA A 132 -0.48 -0.75 -6.42
CA ALA A 132 0.38 0.25 -5.82
C ALA A 132 0.65 -0.04 -4.35
N LEU A 133 -0.39 -0.39 -3.59
CA LEU A 133 -0.29 -0.76 -2.18
C LEU A 133 0.62 -1.97 -1.97
N GLN A 134 0.43 -3.02 -2.76
CA GLN A 134 1.26 -4.23 -2.67
C GLN A 134 2.74 -3.94 -3.01
N ALA A 135 2.98 -3.14 -4.05
CA ALA A 135 4.34 -2.75 -4.43
C ALA A 135 5.01 -1.90 -3.34
N ALA A 136 4.28 -0.97 -2.73
CA ALA A 136 4.76 -0.14 -1.63
C ALA A 136 5.08 -0.97 -0.38
N MET A 137 4.23 -1.92 -0.01
CA MET A 137 4.48 -2.85 1.10
C MET A 137 5.74 -3.68 0.89
N GLN A 138 5.94 -4.20 -0.33
CA GLN A 138 7.09 -5.04 -0.66
C GLN A 138 8.43 -4.29 -0.55
N LEU A 139 8.44 -3.00 -0.87
CA LEU A 139 9.64 -2.16 -0.88
C LEU A 139 9.78 -1.28 0.35
N SER A 140 8.87 -1.38 1.32
CA SER A 140 8.84 -0.50 2.49
C SER A 140 8.67 0.99 2.12
N LEU A 141 8.02 1.27 1.00
CA LEU A 141 7.68 2.62 0.55
C LEU A 141 6.34 3.04 1.13
N ILE A 142 6.22 4.30 1.54
CA ILE A 142 5.13 4.75 2.43
C ILE A 142 4.04 5.51 1.70
N HIS A 143 4.32 6.11 0.54
CA HIS A 143 3.38 7.05 -0.05
C HIS A 143 2.61 6.45 -1.22
N ILE A 144 1.30 6.27 -1.03
CA ILE A 144 0.35 5.92 -2.08
C ILE A 144 -0.61 7.09 -2.23
N SER A 145 -0.55 7.76 -3.36
CA SER A 145 -1.54 8.79 -3.69
C SER A 145 -2.73 8.17 -4.42
N GLU A 146 -3.92 8.63 -4.07
CA GLU A 146 -5.14 8.24 -4.78
C GLU A 146 -5.08 8.69 -6.25
N PRO A 147 -5.47 7.81 -7.18
CA PRO A 147 -5.63 8.21 -8.58
C PRO A 147 -6.80 9.19 -8.70
N THR A 148 -6.55 10.33 -9.23
CA THR A 148 -7.57 11.34 -9.59
C THR A 148 -8.03 11.18 -11.02
#